data_93b6bd6463fef3d1e794ca7692dfb2d6
#
_entry.id   93b6bd6463fef3d1e794ca7692dfb2d6
#
_cell.length_a   1.000
_cell.length_b   1.000
_cell.length_c   1.000
_cell.angle_alpha   90.00
_cell.angle_beta   90.00
_cell.angle_gamma   90.00
#
_symmetry.space_group_name_H-M   'P 1'
#
loop_
_entity.id
_entity.type
_entity.pdbx_description
1 polymer ?
#
loop_
_entity_poly.entity_id
_entity_poly.type
_entity_poly.pdbx_seq_one_letter_code
_entity_poly.pdbx_strand_id
1 'polypeptide(L)'
;MSDLNESLALSEELLAFIKQSPSMFHTTQTIKEYLLESGFTYLSEGSSWDVQPGGFYFTTRNNSSIVAWKVGEKYRESQTSNADAPYHFQLAVAHGDSPTYKVKAQPELTGEGNSLRLNTEAYGGMLDHTWFDRPLGIAGRVLVKVGNKVESRLVNIEDDVVMIPSLAIHLEHKNGLSPEFNRAKDLMPLFSAGELNPGAFNALVADAAGVSQEDILSRDLFLVDHTGGRIWGAKKEFVSAGHLDDLQCAFVALKAFLASSNEQDISVYTCFDNEEVGSNTKQGAKSTFLKDTLQRVNATLGFTQEDYYRALSASLLVSCDNAHAVHPNYPEKHDAVNKPYLNGGMVIKEAARQSYCTDAFSRAIVEAIWKQQNIPYQVFANRSDMPGGSTLGNLSNIQASMHAVDVGLPQLAMHSVYETAGTKDTLLGYQALKAFYDTCVCIADADSFELR
;
A
#
# COMPACT_ATOMS: atom_id res chain seq x y z
N MET A 1 -22.78 1.56 -20.67
CA MET A 1 -22.14 0.27 -21.04
C MET A 1 -20.62 0.41 -21.19
N SER A 2 -20.07 1.53 -21.68
CA SER A 2 -18.62 1.81 -21.73
C SER A 2 -18.00 1.78 -20.33
N ASP A 3 -18.53 2.56 -19.40
CA ASP A 3 -17.99 2.74 -18.05
C ASP A 3 -17.97 1.45 -17.21
N LEU A 4 -18.96 0.57 -17.39
CA LEU A 4 -18.95 -0.73 -16.71
C LEU A 4 -17.85 -1.64 -17.25
N ASN A 5 -17.67 -1.69 -18.59
CA ASN A 5 -16.62 -2.51 -19.17
C ASN A 5 -15.23 -2.01 -18.79
N GLU A 6 -15.02 -0.71 -18.71
CA GLU A 6 -13.77 -0.09 -18.28
C GLU A 6 -13.49 -0.37 -16.80
N SER A 7 -14.51 -0.24 -15.93
CA SER A 7 -14.41 -0.59 -14.51
C SER A 7 -14.03 -2.07 -14.30
N LEU A 8 -14.65 -2.97 -15.08
CA LEU A 8 -14.33 -4.40 -15.02
C LEU A 8 -12.90 -4.68 -15.49
N ALA A 9 -12.49 -4.09 -16.62
CA ALA A 9 -11.14 -4.28 -17.17
C ALA A 9 -10.07 -3.80 -16.18
N LEU A 10 -10.24 -2.61 -15.58
CA LEU A 10 -9.28 -2.10 -14.60
C LEU A 10 -9.29 -2.91 -13.31
N SER A 11 -10.46 -3.46 -12.90
CA SER A 11 -10.51 -4.36 -11.75
C SER A 11 -9.82 -5.71 -12.03
N GLU A 12 -9.85 -6.23 -13.26
CA GLU A 12 -9.06 -7.41 -13.64
C GLU A 12 -7.55 -7.11 -13.62
N GLU A 13 -7.13 -5.93 -14.07
CA GLU A 13 -5.73 -5.48 -13.95
C GLU A 13 -5.29 -5.36 -12.48
N LEU A 14 -6.15 -4.81 -11.61
CA LEU A 14 -5.90 -4.77 -10.17
C LEU A 14 -5.70 -6.18 -9.60
N LEU A 15 -6.58 -7.13 -9.94
CA LEU A 15 -6.45 -8.51 -9.47
C LEU A 15 -5.16 -9.18 -9.96
N ALA A 16 -4.72 -8.87 -11.18
CA ALA A 16 -3.42 -9.34 -11.70
C ALA A 16 -2.24 -8.72 -10.91
N PHE A 17 -2.31 -7.42 -10.60
CA PHE A 17 -1.31 -6.72 -9.79
C PHE A 17 -1.22 -7.32 -8.38
N ILE A 18 -2.36 -7.56 -7.70
CA ILE A 18 -2.42 -8.20 -6.38
C ILE A 18 -1.80 -9.60 -6.43
N LYS A 19 -2.13 -10.40 -7.44
CA LYS A 19 -1.56 -11.75 -7.62
C LYS A 19 -0.05 -11.74 -7.75
N GLN A 20 0.53 -10.72 -8.37
CA GLN A 20 1.99 -10.54 -8.52
C GLN A 20 2.64 -9.96 -7.25
N SER A 21 1.86 -9.57 -6.25
CA SER A 21 2.28 -8.84 -5.06
C SER A 21 1.97 -9.61 -3.75
N PRO A 22 2.36 -10.89 -3.59
CA PRO A 22 2.03 -11.69 -2.42
C PRO A 22 2.77 -11.28 -1.13
N SER A 23 3.72 -10.35 -1.20
CA SER A 23 4.38 -9.71 -0.04
C SER A 23 4.88 -8.33 -0.42
N MET A 24 5.20 -7.47 0.57
CA MET A 24 5.75 -6.13 0.36
C MET A 24 6.99 -6.10 -0.56
N PHE A 25 7.78 -7.16 -0.55
CA PHE A 25 8.96 -7.27 -1.45
C PHE A 25 8.54 -7.52 -2.89
N HIS A 26 7.53 -8.35 -3.11
CA HIS A 26 6.95 -8.60 -4.43
C HIS A 26 6.20 -7.38 -4.93
N THR A 27 5.45 -6.68 -4.05
CA THR A 27 4.79 -5.41 -4.40
C THR A 27 5.79 -4.40 -4.97
N THR A 28 6.92 -4.19 -4.27
CA THR A 28 7.97 -3.29 -4.75
C THR A 28 8.58 -3.77 -6.06
N GLN A 29 8.79 -5.08 -6.24
CA GLN A 29 9.30 -5.64 -7.49
C GLN A 29 8.31 -5.45 -8.64
N THR A 30 7.01 -5.71 -8.41
CA THR A 30 5.96 -5.49 -9.41
C THR A 30 5.87 -4.03 -9.82
N ILE A 31 5.86 -3.08 -8.87
CA ILE A 31 5.88 -1.64 -9.18
C ILE A 31 7.12 -1.26 -9.98
N LYS A 32 8.30 -1.79 -9.61
CA LYS A 32 9.55 -1.56 -10.33
C LYS A 32 9.46 -2.03 -11.80
N GLU A 33 8.82 -3.17 -12.06
CA GLU A 33 8.61 -3.69 -13.41
C GLU A 33 7.72 -2.74 -14.23
N TYR A 34 6.59 -2.29 -13.69
CA TYR A 34 5.74 -1.28 -14.34
C TYR A 34 6.49 0.01 -14.67
N LEU A 35 7.35 0.49 -13.75
CA LEU A 35 8.16 1.69 -13.98
C LEU A 35 9.20 1.48 -15.08
N LEU A 36 9.93 0.35 -15.06
CA LEU A 36 10.94 0.03 -16.09
C LEU A 36 10.30 -0.11 -17.47
N GLU A 37 9.18 -0.80 -17.58
CA GLU A 37 8.40 -0.93 -18.82
C GLU A 37 7.90 0.43 -19.33
N SER A 38 7.64 1.38 -18.42
CA SER A 38 7.26 2.75 -18.74
C SER A 38 8.44 3.70 -18.99
N GLY A 39 9.68 3.19 -19.07
CA GLY A 39 10.86 3.96 -19.40
C GLY A 39 11.53 4.71 -18.24
N PHE A 40 11.18 4.40 -17.00
CA PHE A 40 11.83 5.01 -15.84
C PHE A 40 13.23 4.44 -15.61
N THR A 41 14.14 5.30 -15.17
CA THR A 41 15.51 4.96 -14.80
C THR A 41 15.64 4.69 -13.30
N TYR A 42 16.17 3.53 -12.94
CA TYR A 42 16.49 3.22 -11.55
C TYR A 42 17.74 3.97 -11.09
N LEU A 43 17.62 4.69 -9.97
CA LEU A 43 18.73 5.39 -9.32
C LEU A 43 18.97 4.78 -7.93
N SER A 44 20.09 4.07 -7.77
CA SER A 44 20.44 3.50 -6.46
C SER A 44 20.68 4.58 -5.41
N GLU A 45 20.21 4.38 -4.19
CA GLU A 45 20.48 5.30 -3.07
C GLU A 45 21.98 5.50 -2.80
N GLY A 46 22.80 4.48 -3.05
CA GLY A 46 24.24 4.53 -2.81
C GLY A 46 25.05 5.20 -3.92
N SER A 47 24.40 5.60 -5.03
CA SER A 47 25.08 6.22 -6.19
C SER A 47 24.83 7.72 -6.25
N SER A 48 25.67 8.46 -6.98
CA SER A 48 25.33 9.81 -7.42
C SER A 48 24.19 9.76 -8.43
N TRP A 49 23.30 10.74 -8.38
CA TRP A 49 22.18 10.83 -9.31
C TRP A 49 22.44 11.89 -10.36
N ASP A 50 21.90 11.67 -11.55
CA ASP A 50 21.80 12.65 -12.62
C ASP A 50 20.32 12.75 -13.02
N VAL A 51 19.65 13.83 -12.59
CA VAL A 51 18.24 14.08 -12.81
C VAL A 51 18.09 15.29 -13.73
N GLN A 52 17.34 15.10 -14.82
CA GLN A 52 17.17 16.13 -15.85
C GLN A 52 15.68 16.48 -16.01
N PRO A 53 15.33 17.72 -16.44
CA PRO A 53 13.99 18.04 -16.90
C PRO A 53 13.51 17.06 -17.98
N GLY A 54 12.24 16.67 -17.97
CA GLY A 54 11.66 15.66 -18.84
C GLY A 54 12.02 14.22 -18.48
N GLY A 55 12.85 13.98 -17.45
CA GLY A 55 13.30 12.66 -17.05
C GLY A 55 12.36 11.94 -16.07
N PHE A 56 12.38 10.61 -16.12
CA PHE A 56 11.58 9.70 -15.29
C PHE A 56 12.50 8.77 -14.50
N TYR A 57 12.36 8.78 -13.18
CA TYR A 57 13.28 8.09 -12.29
C TYR A 57 12.57 7.41 -11.13
N PHE A 58 13.24 6.43 -10.53
CA PHE A 58 12.81 5.87 -9.25
C PHE A 58 13.98 5.32 -8.44
N THR A 59 13.76 5.21 -7.14
CA THR A 59 14.68 4.58 -6.19
C THR A 59 13.92 3.67 -5.22
N THR A 60 14.63 2.73 -4.59
CA THR A 60 14.03 1.80 -3.61
C THR A 60 14.83 1.80 -2.32
N ARG A 61 14.15 1.61 -1.19
CA ARG A 61 14.79 1.36 0.11
C ARG A 61 14.34 0.01 0.64
N ASN A 62 15.29 -0.81 1.11
CA ASN A 62 15.06 -2.17 1.59
C ASN A 62 14.45 -3.15 0.56
N ASN A 63 14.30 -2.78 -0.71
CA ASN A 63 13.51 -3.49 -1.72
C ASN A 63 12.06 -3.79 -1.29
N SER A 64 11.51 -2.96 -0.40
CA SER A 64 10.13 -3.06 0.08
C SER A 64 9.40 -1.71 0.08
N SER A 65 10.11 -0.62 -0.22
CA SER A 65 9.52 0.71 -0.46
C SER A 65 10.14 1.33 -1.70
N ILE A 66 9.37 2.16 -2.39
CA ILE A 66 9.75 2.80 -3.65
C ILE A 66 9.27 4.25 -3.70
N VAL A 67 10.10 5.11 -4.26
CA VAL A 67 9.75 6.48 -4.65
C VAL A 67 10.09 6.65 -6.12
N ALA A 68 9.11 7.04 -6.92
CA ALA A 68 9.28 7.34 -8.35
C ALA A 68 8.89 8.79 -8.62
N TRP A 69 9.55 9.43 -9.59
CA TRP A 69 9.24 10.83 -9.95
C TRP A 69 9.42 11.10 -11.44
N LYS A 70 8.63 12.04 -11.93
CA LYS A 70 8.75 12.65 -13.25
C LYS A 70 9.11 14.11 -13.07
N VAL A 71 10.12 14.60 -13.75
CA VAL A 71 10.45 16.03 -13.78
C VAL A 71 9.83 16.63 -15.04
N GLY A 72 8.80 17.44 -14.90
CA GLY A 72 8.16 18.09 -16.03
C GLY A 72 9.15 18.99 -16.79
N GLU A 73 9.06 19.11 -18.11
CA GLU A 73 9.94 19.98 -18.89
C GLU A 73 9.79 21.46 -18.50
N LYS A 74 8.58 21.83 -18.08
CA LYS A 74 8.19 23.20 -17.68
C LYS A 74 8.01 23.36 -16.15
N TYR A 75 8.60 22.49 -15.37
CA TYR A 75 8.41 22.46 -13.91
C TYR A 75 8.74 23.78 -13.20
N ARG A 76 9.51 24.67 -13.85
CA ARG A 76 9.81 26.02 -13.35
C ARG A 76 8.74 27.07 -13.72
N GLU A 77 7.79 26.74 -14.57
CA GLU A 77 6.75 27.65 -15.06
C GLU A 77 5.46 27.61 -14.23
N SER A 78 5.39 26.73 -13.22
CA SER A 78 4.22 26.50 -12.36
C SER A 78 3.92 27.65 -11.39
N GLN A 79 4.72 28.71 -11.40
CA GLN A 79 4.61 29.80 -10.41
C GLN A 79 3.32 30.61 -10.58
N THR A 80 2.62 30.85 -9.46
CA THR A 80 1.65 31.95 -9.36
C THR A 80 2.38 33.27 -9.38
N SER A 81 1.73 34.34 -9.82
CA SER A 81 2.29 35.71 -9.81
C SER A 81 2.72 36.20 -8.41
N ASN A 82 2.36 35.45 -7.35
CA ASN A 82 2.61 35.81 -5.94
C ASN A 82 3.44 34.75 -5.18
N ALA A 83 3.89 33.65 -5.81
CA ALA A 83 4.68 32.61 -5.14
C ALA A 83 6.13 32.64 -5.61
N ASP A 84 7.06 32.76 -4.66
CA ASP A 84 8.50 32.71 -4.91
C ASP A 84 9.07 31.30 -5.00
N ALA A 85 8.23 30.25 -4.91
CA ALA A 85 8.67 28.86 -5.01
C ALA A 85 9.19 28.58 -6.43
N PRO A 86 10.42 28.07 -6.59
CA PRO A 86 11.01 27.86 -7.92
C PRO A 86 10.38 26.69 -8.69
N TYR A 87 9.68 25.80 -8.01
CA TYR A 87 8.92 24.65 -8.48
C TYR A 87 8.10 24.08 -7.33
N HIS A 88 7.31 23.05 -7.58
CA HIS A 88 6.64 22.29 -6.51
C HIS A 88 6.58 20.80 -6.82
N PHE A 89 6.29 19.99 -5.80
CA PHE A 89 6.03 18.57 -5.92
C PHE A 89 4.52 18.30 -5.83
N GLN A 90 4.01 17.40 -6.66
CA GLN A 90 2.68 16.79 -6.53
C GLN A 90 2.83 15.30 -6.26
N LEU A 91 2.43 14.87 -5.06
CA LEU A 91 2.73 13.53 -4.57
C LEU A 91 1.45 12.72 -4.34
N ALA A 92 1.45 11.44 -4.73
CA ALA A 92 0.55 10.46 -4.15
C ALA A 92 1.36 9.39 -3.42
N VAL A 93 0.93 9.05 -2.21
CA VAL A 93 1.57 8.03 -1.38
C VAL A 93 0.57 6.94 -1.01
N ALA A 94 1.04 5.68 -0.98
CA ALA A 94 0.29 4.50 -0.61
C ALA A 94 1.21 3.53 0.13
N HIS A 95 0.72 2.37 0.58
CA HIS A 95 1.58 1.33 1.14
C HIS A 95 1.44 -0.02 0.41
N GLY A 96 2.42 -0.89 0.59
CA GLY A 96 2.52 -2.14 -0.14
C GLY A 96 2.59 -3.37 0.76
N ASP A 97 2.55 -3.20 2.07
CA ASP A 97 2.41 -4.26 3.05
C ASP A 97 0.93 -4.47 3.41
N SER A 98 0.60 -5.61 4.00
CA SER A 98 -0.75 -5.97 4.44
C SER A 98 -0.66 -6.88 5.67
N PRO A 99 -1.69 -6.95 6.52
CA PRO A 99 -1.67 -7.80 7.69
C PRO A 99 -1.52 -9.28 7.34
N THR A 100 -0.62 -9.97 8.03
CA THR A 100 -0.32 -11.38 7.81
C THR A 100 0.37 -12.02 9.01
N TYR A 101 0.84 -13.27 8.89
CA TYR A 101 1.65 -13.96 9.88
C TYR A 101 3.08 -14.16 9.36
N LYS A 102 4.06 -13.58 10.07
CA LYS A 102 5.49 -13.74 9.78
C LYS A 102 6.02 -15.05 10.37
N VAL A 103 6.74 -15.82 9.58
CA VAL A 103 7.46 -17.01 10.05
C VAL A 103 8.69 -16.60 10.84
N LYS A 104 8.83 -17.08 12.08
CA LYS A 104 9.95 -16.76 12.97
C LYS A 104 11.26 -17.43 12.55
N ALA A 105 12.37 -16.97 13.11
CA ALA A 105 13.72 -17.47 12.81
C ALA A 105 13.86 -18.96 13.02
N GLN A 106 13.30 -19.51 14.13
CA GLN A 106 13.13 -20.94 14.34
C GLN A 106 11.71 -21.33 13.91
N PRO A 107 11.55 -21.86 12.68
CA PRO A 107 10.24 -21.90 12.05
C PRO A 107 9.37 -23.08 12.45
N GLU A 108 9.95 -24.15 12.98
CA GLU A 108 9.23 -25.41 13.19
C GLU A 108 8.98 -25.69 14.67
N LEU A 109 7.78 -26.21 14.94
CA LEU A 109 7.35 -26.71 16.25
C LEU A 109 6.87 -28.16 16.05
N THR A 110 7.52 -29.12 16.74
CA THR A 110 7.09 -30.50 16.76
C THR A 110 5.90 -30.69 17.73
N GLY A 111 4.88 -31.41 17.30
CA GLY A 111 3.69 -31.71 18.08
C GLY A 111 3.38 -33.22 18.22
N GLU A 112 2.20 -33.52 18.73
CA GLU A 112 1.70 -34.90 18.86
C GLU A 112 1.64 -35.57 17.50
N GLY A 113 1.88 -36.90 17.48
CA GLY A 113 1.88 -37.70 16.26
C GLY A 113 2.98 -37.31 15.26
N ASN A 114 4.11 -36.75 15.74
CA ASN A 114 5.19 -36.19 14.91
C ASN A 114 4.73 -35.09 13.95
N SER A 115 3.61 -34.43 14.24
CA SER A 115 3.16 -33.30 13.45
C SER A 115 4.17 -32.14 13.49
N LEU A 116 4.29 -31.42 12.38
CA LEU A 116 5.05 -30.17 12.32
C LEU A 116 4.08 -29.00 12.15
N ARG A 117 4.31 -27.93 12.92
CA ARG A 117 3.61 -26.65 12.81
C ARG A 117 4.64 -25.55 12.56
N LEU A 118 4.22 -24.46 11.92
CA LEU A 118 5.08 -23.28 11.80
C LEU A 118 4.93 -22.37 13.02
N ASN A 119 6.07 -21.85 13.49
CA ASN A 119 6.13 -20.86 14.54
C ASN A 119 6.02 -19.46 13.90
N THR A 120 4.88 -18.82 14.07
CA THR A 120 4.56 -17.54 13.44
C THR A 120 4.28 -16.47 14.47
N GLU A 121 4.27 -15.22 14.03
CA GLU A 121 3.78 -14.07 14.78
C GLU A 121 2.99 -13.14 13.88
N ALA A 122 2.02 -12.45 14.45
CA ALA A 122 1.19 -11.51 13.72
C ALA A 122 2.02 -10.31 13.24
N TYR A 123 1.84 -9.95 11.98
CA TYR A 123 2.31 -8.73 11.36
C TYR A 123 1.10 -7.85 11.07
N GLY A 124 0.93 -6.77 11.87
CA GLY A 124 -0.23 -5.90 11.79
C GLY A 124 -1.44 -6.35 12.60
N GLY A 125 -2.53 -5.63 12.41
CA GLY A 125 -3.83 -5.88 13.05
C GLY A 125 -4.79 -6.57 12.09
N MET A 126 -5.10 -7.85 12.32
CA MET A 126 -5.93 -8.64 11.41
C MET A 126 -7.19 -9.21 12.06
N LEU A 127 -8.15 -9.58 11.24
CA LEU A 127 -9.31 -10.36 11.65
C LEU A 127 -8.91 -11.85 11.72
N ASP A 128 -8.34 -12.28 12.86
CA ASP A 128 -7.73 -13.61 13.04
C ASP A 128 -8.65 -14.75 12.58
N HIS A 129 -9.97 -14.65 12.81
CA HIS A 129 -10.95 -15.71 12.46
C HIS A 129 -11.06 -15.96 10.94
N THR A 130 -10.62 -15.04 10.10
CA THR A 130 -10.68 -15.20 8.64
C THR A 130 -9.55 -16.05 8.08
N TRP A 131 -8.52 -16.32 8.89
CA TRP A 131 -7.34 -17.09 8.50
C TRP A 131 -7.47 -18.59 8.75
N PHE A 132 -8.51 -19.03 9.47
CA PHE A 132 -8.72 -20.44 9.76
C PHE A 132 -9.27 -21.22 8.57
N ASP A 133 -8.98 -22.54 8.59
CA ASP A 133 -9.56 -23.58 7.76
C ASP A 133 -9.39 -23.36 6.24
N ARG A 134 -8.34 -22.65 5.87
CA ARG A 134 -7.96 -22.44 4.47
C ARG A 134 -6.53 -22.85 4.21
N PRO A 135 -6.25 -23.45 3.06
CA PRO A 135 -4.88 -23.66 2.61
C PRO A 135 -4.18 -22.33 2.39
N LEU A 136 -2.89 -22.26 2.76
CA LEU A 136 -2.06 -21.05 2.67
C LEU A 136 -0.69 -21.41 2.10
N GLY A 137 -0.13 -20.48 1.32
CA GLY A 137 1.23 -20.52 0.85
C GLY A 137 2.19 -19.67 1.68
N ILE A 138 3.41 -19.53 1.18
CA ILE A 138 4.49 -18.77 1.83
C ILE A 138 5.15 -17.86 0.79
N ALA A 139 5.26 -16.56 1.10
CA ALA A 139 5.97 -15.61 0.25
C ALA A 139 6.85 -14.65 1.07
N GLY A 140 7.84 -14.05 0.39
CA GLY A 140 8.74 -13.08 1.01
C GLY A 140 10.11 -13.07 0.34
N ARG A 141 11.16 -12.95 1.15
CA ARG A 141 12.55 -12.99 0.66
C ARG A 141 13.46 -13.83 1.53
N VAL A 142 14.55 -14.29 0.94
CA VAL A 142 15.68 -14.89 1.62
C VAL A 142 16.96 -14.14 1.27
N LEU A 143 17.92 -14.08 2.21
CA LEU A 143 19.28 -13.58 2.01
C LEU A 143 20.18 -14.78 1.81
N VAL A 144 20.79 -14.89 0.62
CA VAL A 144 21.55 -16.05 0.17
C VAL A 144 23.01 -15.69 0.00
N LYS A 145 23.89 -16.56 0.49
CA LYS A 145 25.34 -16.46 0.26
C LYS A 145 25.68 -16.97 -1.13
N VAL A 146 26.32 -16.12 -1.93
CA VAL A 146 26.83 -16.45 -3.28
C VAL A 146 28.31 -16.10 -3.34
N GLY A 147 29.16 -17.08 -3.07
CA GLY A 147 30.61 -16.84 -2.91
C GLY A 147 30.90 -15.90 -1.75
N ASN A 148 31.46 -14.73 -2.03
CA ASN A 148 31.75 -13.70 -1.02
C ASN A 148 30.66 -12.61 -0.92
N LYS A 149 29.56 -12.77 -1.62
CA LYS A 149 28.44 -11.82 -1.62
C LYS A 149 27.25 -12.42 -0.89
N VAL A 150 26.34 -11.54 -0.46
CA VAL A 150 25.00 -11.91 0.02
C VAL A 150 23.99 -11.22 -0.91
N GLU A 151 23.07 -12.00 -1.43
CA GLU A 151 22.04 -11.53 -2.36
C GLU A 151 20.66 -11.78 -1.78
N SER A 152 19.73 -10.84 -2.03
CA SER A 152 18.31 -11.02 -1.71
C SER A 152 17.65 -11.75 -2.87
N ARG A 153 16.88 -12.82 -2.57
CA ARG A 153 16.04 -13.52 -3.54
C ARG A 153 14.59 -13.53 -3.05
N LEU A 154 13.67 -13.24 -3.95
CA LEU A 154 12.24 -13.39 -3.69
C LEU A 154 11.89 -14.88 -3.69
N VAL A 155 10.97 -15.23 -2.81
CA VAL A 155 10.41 -16.58 -2.69
C VAL A 155 8.89 -16.45 -2.68
N ASN A 156 8.22 -17.18 -3.55
CA ASN A 156 6.79 -17.38 -3.56
C ASN A 156 6.52 -18.88 -3.76
N ILE A 157 6.08 -19.55 -2.69
CA ILE A 157 5.67 -20.95 -2.72
C ILE A 157 4.18 -20.94 -3.02
N GLU A 158 3.83 -21.08 -4.31
CA GLU A 158 2.45 -20.98 -4.80
C GLU A 158 1.60 -22.18 -4.41
N ASP A 159 2.23 -23.31 -4.09
CA ASP A 159 1.53 -24.46 -3.53
C ASP A 159 1.06 -24.14 -2.11
N ASP A 160 -0.15 -24.55 -1.79
CA ASP A 160 -0.70 -24.46 -0.45
C ASP A 160 -0.02 -25.48 0.45
N VAL A 161 0.79 -25.03 1.39
CA VAL A 161 1.68 -25.89 2.20
C VAL A 161 1.36 -25.87 3.70
N VAL A 162 0.50 -24.96 4.14
CA VAL A 162 0.12 -24.83 5.56
C VAL A 162 -1.37 -24.50 5.71
N MET A 163 -1.91 -24.75 6.90
CA MET A 163 -3.28 -24.37 7.27
C MET A 163 -3.36 -24.12 8.77
N ILE A 164 -4.16 -23.14 9.19
CA ILE A 164 -4.49 -22.90 10.59
C ILE A 164 -5.82 -23.63 10.88
N PRO A 165 -5.82 -24.77 11.58
CA PRO A 165 -7.04 -25.54 11.81
C PRO A 165 -7.88 -24.98 12.96
N SER A 166 -9.18 -24.82 12.76
CA SER A 166 -10.13 -24.56 13.83
C SER A 166 -10.25 -25.76 14.79
N LEU A 167 -10.50 -25.46 16.06
CA LEU A 167 -10.92 -26.51 16.98
C LEU A 167 -12.34 -26.94 16.64
N ALA A 168 -12.58 -28.26 16.55
CA ALA A 168 -13.89 -28.78 16.21
C ALA A 168 -14.96 -28.34 17.25
N ILE A 169 -16.17 -28.02 16.79
CA ILE A 169 -17.26 -27.51 17.64
C ILE A 169 -17.57 -28.40 18.84
N HIS A 170 -17.38 -29.71 18.70
CA HIS A 170 -17.60 -30.68 19.77
C HIS A 170 -16.55 -30.64 20.89
N LEU A 171 -15.38 -30.02 20.62
CA LEU A 171 -14.30 -29.83 21.57
C LEU A 171 -14.29 -28.41 22.17
N GLU A 172 -15.05 -27.49 21.59
CA GLU A 172 -15.20 -26.11 22.01
C GLU A 172 -16.65 -25.82 22.44
N HIS A 173 -16.91 -25.76 23.74
CA HIS A 173 -18.24 -25.43 24.26
C HIS A 173 -18.50 -23.93 24.52
N LYS A 174 -17.66 -23.06 24.05
CA LYS A 174 -17.84 -21.60 24.20
C LYS A 174 -18.81 -21.09 23.14
N ASN A 175 -20.05 -20.83 23.53
CA ASN A 175 -21.06 -20.14 22.72
C ASN A 175 -20.76 -18.66 22.57
N GLY A 176 -19.58 -18.30 22.11
CA GLY A 176 -19.16 -16.89 21.96
C GLY A 176 -19.11 -16.47 20.49
N LEU A 177 -19.82 -15.39 20.16
CA LEU A 177 -19.84 -14.78 18.82
C LEU A 177 -18.50 -14.12 18.41
N SER A 178 -17.50 -14.11 19.29
CA SER A 178 -16.16 -13.59 19.01
C SER A 178 -15.16 -14.25 19.97
N PRO A 179 -14.62 -15.43 19.65
CA PRO A 179 -13.59 -16.03 20.48
C PRO A 179 -12.33 -15.14 20.48
N GLU A 180 -11.79 -14.85 21.65
CA GLU A 180 -10.44 -14.33 21.77
C GLU A 180 -9.48 -15.46 21.47
N PHE A 181 -8.75 -15.35 20.34
CA PHE A 181 -7.72 -16.33 19.97
C PHE A 181 -6.41 -16.04 20.68
N ASN A 182 -5.80 -17.08 21.22
CA ASN A 182 -4.41 -17.02 21.67
C ASN A 182 -3.49 -17.27 20.47
N ARG A 183 -2.89 -16.21 19.94
CA ARG A 183 -2.01 -16.27 18.76
C ARG A 183 -0.82 -17.19 18.92
N ALA A 184 -0.34 -17.45 20.14
CA ALA A 184 0.76 -18.38 20.40
C ALA A 184 0.33 -19.85 20.47
N LYS A 185 -0.96 -20.13 20.47
CA LYS A 185 -1.53 -21.48 20.58
C LYS A 185 -2.43 -21.81 19.40
N ASP A 186 -3.42 -20.96 19.15
CA ASP A 186 -4.53 -21.26 18.25
C ASP A 186 -4.17 -20.99 16.77
N LEU A 187 -3.18 -20.13 16.52
CA LEU A 187 -2.80 -19.61 15.20
C LEU A 187 -1.44 -20.14 14.69
N MET A 188 -0.98 -21.29 15.20
CA MET A 188 0.21 -21.97 14.70
C MET A 188 -0.17 -22.86 13.50
N PRO A 189 0.27 -22.52 12.27
CA PRO A 189 -0.14 -23.26 11.08
C PRO A 189 0.36 -24.71 11.11
N LEU A 190 -0.49 -25.65 10.80
CA LEU A 190 -0.13 -27.05 10.56
C LEU A 190 0.62 -27.14 9.22
N PHE A 191 1.80 -27.75 9.26
CA PHE A 191 2.68 -27.95 8.10
C PHE A 191 2.78 -29.43 7.69
N SER A 192 2.76 -30.36 8.66
CA SER A 192 2.78 -31.81 8.39
C SER A 192 2.02 -32.58 9.45
N ALA A 193 1.32 -33.63 9.03
CA ALA A 193 0.63 -34.59 9.88
C ALA A 193 1.52 -35.78 10.29
N GLY A 194 2.85 -35.67 10.22
CA GLY A 194 3.82 -36.68 10.62
C GLY A 194 4.63 -37.30 9.48
N GLU A 195 4.37 -36.91 8.23
CA GLU A 195 5.12 -37.40 7.06
C GLU A 195 6.47 -36.71 6.84
N LEU A 196 6.64 -35.49 7.39
CA LEU A 196 7.87 -34.72 7.26
C LEU A 196 8.68 -34.76 8.55
N ASN A 197 10.02 -34.72 8.39
CA ASN A 197 10.95 -34.63 9.51
C ASN A 197 11.29 -33.15 9.82
N PRO A 198 11.73 -32.84 11.04
CA PRO A 198 12.27 -31.51 11.37
C PRO A 198 13.37 -31.08 10.38
N GLY A 199 13.31 -29.82 9.94
CA GLY A 199 14.18 -29.26 8.88
C GLY A 199 13.50 -29.21 7.50
N ALA A 200 12.32 -29.81 7.34
CA ALA A 200 11.59 -29.86 6.07
C ALA A 200 11.19 -28.46 5.55
N PHE A 201 10.84 -27.52 6.44
CA PHE A 201 10.53 -26.16 6.04
C PHE A 201 11.75 -25.44 5.44
N ASN A 202 12.94 -25.62 6.04
CA ASN A 202 14.15 -25.05 5.49
C ASN A 202 14.50 -25.64 4.11
N ALA A 203 14.26 -26.95 3.93
CA ALA A 203 14.44 -27.62 2.64
C ALA A 203 13.49 -27.05 1.58
N LEU A 204 12.20 -26.89 1.91
CA LEU A 204 11.18 -26.32 1.03
C LEU A 204 11.56 -24.88 0.60
N VAL A 205 11.99 -24.03 1.53
CA VAL A 205 12.40 -22.67 1.24
C VAL A 205 13.66 -22.63 0.37
N ALA A 206 14.62 -23.52 0.60
CA ALA A 206 15.85 -23.63 -0.19
C ALA A 206 15.56 -24.05 -1.63
N ASP A 207 14.66 -25.02 -1.81
CA ASP A 207 14.21 -25.48 -3.13
C ASP A 207 13.51 -24.35 -3.88
N ALA A 208 12.57 -23.65 -3.26
CA ALA A 208 11.88 -22.50 -3.84
C ALA A 208 12.84 -21.33 -4.21
N ALA A 209 13.91 -21.14 -3.42
CA ALA A 209 14.94 -20.15 -3.70
C ALA A 209 15.99 -20.60 -4.72
N GLY A 210 16.00 -21.89 -5.11
CA GLY A 210 16.98 -22.50 -6.00
C GLY A 210 18.41 -22.51 -5.44
N VAL A 211 18.57 -22.83 -4.13
CA VAL A 211 19.85 -22.81 -3.41
C VAL A 211 19.96 -23.95 -2.41
N SER A 212 21.16 -24.18 -1.86
CA SER A 212 21.35 -25.07 -0.72
C SER A 212 20.84 -24.41 0.57
N GLN A 213 20.34 -25.23 1.51
CA GLN A 213 19.87 -24.72 2.82
C GLN A 213 20.99 -23.95 3.57
N GLU A 214 22.23 -24.40 3.43
CA GLU A 214 23.41 -23.83 4.06
C GLU A 214 23.72 -22.41 3.56
N ASP A 215 23.29 -22.07 2.36
CA ASP A 215 23.51 -20.75 1.76
C ASP A 215 22.47 -19.73 2.22
N ILE A 216 21.36 -20.13 2.82
CA ILE A 216 20.34 -19.22 3.36
C ILE A 216 20.80 -18.68 4.72
N LEU A 217 21.15 -17.40 4.77
CA LEU A 217 21.62 -16.73 5.99
C LEU A 217 20.49 -16.20 6.85
N SER A 218 19.44 -15.70 6.21
CA SER A 218 18.26 -15.14 6.90
C SER A 218 17.06 -15.06 5.96
N ARG A 219 15.89 -14.77 6.51
CA ARG A 219 14.64 -14.72 5.75
C ARG A 219 13.63 -13.77 6.38
N ASP A 220 12.80 -13.18 5.53
CA ASP A 220 11.54 -12.51 5.88
C ASP A 220 10.44 -13.20 5.07
N LEU A 221 9.74 -14.15 5.68
CA LEU A 221 8.70 -14.98 5.05
C LEU A 221 7.37 -14.82 5.78
N PHE A 222 6.30 -14.80 5.02
CA PHE A 222 4.94 -14.53 5.48
C PHE A 222 3.97 -15.54 4.91
N LEU A 223 2.86 -15.78 5.62
CA LEU A 223 1.75 -16.58 5.10
C LEU A 223 1.00 -15.78 4.03
N VAL A 224 0.53 -16.46 3.00
CA VAL A 224 -0.22 -15.86 1.89
C VAL A 224 -1.43 -16.72 1.55
N ASP A 225 -2.57 -16.07 1.32
CA ASP A 225 -3.76 -16.73 0.73
C ASP A 225 -3.68 -16.64 -0.80
N HIS A 226 -3.54 -17.77 -1.46
CA HIS A 226 -3.50 -17.86 -2.92
C HIS A 226 -4.89 -18.09 -3.56
N THR A 227 -5.98 -17.95 -2.81
CA THR A 227 -7.35 -18.16 -3.35
C THR A 227 -7.62 -17.32 -4.61
N GLY A 228 -6.85 -16.24 -4.82
CA GLY A 228 -7.00 -15.33 -5.94
C GLY A 228 -8.22 -14.41 -5.81
N GLY A 229 -8.11 -13.24 -6.39
CA GLY A 229 -9.21 -12.29 -6.42
C GLY A 229 -10.26 -12.64 -7.46
N ARG A 230 -11.47 -12.10 -7.28
CA ARG A 230 -12.58 -12.27 -8.22
C ARG A 230 -13.52 -11.08 -8.28
N ILE A 231 -14.12 -10.87 -9.44
CA ILE A 231 -15.26 -9.96 -9.63
C ILE A 231 -16.54 -10.77 -9.52
N TRP A 232 -17.49 -10.31 -8.70
CA TRP A 232 -18.71 -11.05 -8.40
C TRP A 232 -19.92 -10.13 -8.14
N GLY A 233 -21.05 -10.73 -7.75
CA GLY A 233 -22.34 -10.07 -7.61
C GLY A 233 -23.21 -10.20 -8.87
N ALA A 234 -24.51 -10.09 -8.71
CA ALA A 234 -25.47 -10.25 -9.81
C ALA A 234 -25.25 -9.28 -10.98
N LYS A 235 -24.68 -8.11 -10.68
CA LYS A 235 -24.29 -7.08 -11.66
C LYS A 235 -22.77 -6.85 -11.72
N LYS A 236 -21.96 -7.78 -11.20
CA LYS A 236 -20.49 -7.65 -11.12
C LYS A 236 -20.04 -6.37 -10.40
N GLU A 237 -20.72 -6.03 -9.33
CA GLU A 237 -20.55 -4.78 -8.60
C GLU A 237 -19.50 -4.85 -7.47
N PHE A 238 -18.97 -6.06 -7.21
CA PHE A 238 -17.98 -6.30 -6.18
C PHE A 238 -16.68 -6.88 -6.75
N VAL A 239 -15.56 -6.44 -6.20
CA VAL A 239 -14.25 -7.07 -6.35
C VAL A 239 -13.77 -7.51 -4.98
N SER A 240 -13.31 -8.75 -4.87
CA SER A 240 -12.77 -9.30 -3.63
C SER A 240 -11.41 -9.95 -3.87
N ALA A 241 -10.49 -9.67 -2.98
CA ALA A 241 -9.14 -10.25 -2.94
C ALA A 241 -8.55 -10.07 -1.54
N GLY A 242 -7.48 -10.77 -1.23
CA GLY A 242 -6.59 -10.36 -0.15
C GLY A 242 -5.84 -9.08 -0.54
N HIS A 243 -5.32 -8.35 0.45
CA HIS A 243 -4.44 -7.19 0.25
C HIS A 243 -5.08 -6.02 -0.53
N LEU A 244 -6.42 -5.90 -0.59
CA LEU A 244 -7.04 -4.69 -1.16
C LEU A 244 -6.59 -3.45 -0.40
N ASP A 245 -6.45 -3.56 0.90
CA ASP A 245 -5.73 -2.63 1.76
C ASP A 245 -4.23 -2.98 1.74
N ASP A 246 -3.36 -2.20 1.13
CA ASP A 246 -3.64 -0.94 0.39
C ASP A 246 -3.24 -1.08 -1.09
N LEU A 247 -3.12 -2.32 -1.61
CA LEU A 247 -2.72 -2.55 -2.99
C LEU A 247 -3.72 -1.96 -4.01
N GLN A 248 -4.98 -1.72 -3.62
CA GLN A 248 -5.93 -1.05 -4.48
C GLN A 248 -5.55 0.43 -4.68
N CYS A 249 -5.25 1.18 -3.60
CA CYS A 249 -4.77 2.56 -3.70
C CYS A 249 -3.38 2.62 -4.32
N ALA A 250 -2.46 1.73 -3.94
CA ALA A 250 -1.12 1.67 -4.54
C ALA A 250 -1.20 1.48 -6.07
N PHE A 251 -2.08 0.59 -6.55
CA PHE A 251 -2.30 0.33 -7.97
C PHE A 251 -2.89 1.53 -8.70
N VAL A 252 -3.99 2.12 -8.20
CA VAL A 252 -4.63 3.24 -8.90
C VAL A 252 -3.75 4.49 -8.91
N ALA A 253 -2.98 4.73 -7.83
CA ALA A 253 -2.01 5.81 -7.76
C ALA A 253 -0.85 5.59 -8.76
N LEU A 254 -0.31 4.37 -8.86
CA LEU A 254 0.70 4.03 -9.86
C LEU A 254 0.19 4.23 -11.28
N LYS A 255 -0.99 3.70 -11.61
CA LYS A 255 -1.60 3.82 -12.95
C LYS A 255 -1.86 5.28 -13.30
N ALA A 256 -2.37 6.08 -12.36
CA ALA A 256 -2.60 7.52 -12.55
C ALA A 256 -1.29 8.27 -12.77
N PHE A 257 -0.29 8.00 -11.95
CA PHE A 257 1.05 8.57 -12.08
C PHE A 257 1.67 8.25 -13.45
N LEU A 258 1.63 6.99 -13.89
CA LEU A 258 2.18 6.58 -15.18
C LEU A 258 1.48 7.27 -16.36
N ALA A 259 0.15 7.40 -16.29
CA ALA A 259 -0.68 7.97 -17.34
C ALA A 259 -0.76 9.51 -17.32
N SER A 260 -0.20 10.18 -16.31
CA SER A 260 -0.24 11.64 -16.21
C SER A 260 0.70 12.32 -17.20
N SER A 261 0.28 13.49 -17.68
CA SER A 261 0.97 14.26 -18.73
C SER A 261 1.35 15.70 -18.32
N ASN A 262 1.23 16.05 -17.03
CA ASN A 262 1.58 17.38 -16.55
C ASN A 262 3.10 17.61 -16.66
N GLU A 263 3.47 18.72 -17.32
CA GLU A 263 4.86 19.14 -17.52
C GLU A 263 5.28 20.27 -16.57
N GLN A 264 4.37 20.78 -15.74
CA GLN A 264 4.57 21.99 -14.95
C GLN A 264 4.95 21.75 -13.49
N ASP A 265 5.11 20.48 -13.07
CA ASP A 265 5.52 20.10 -11.72
C ASP A 265 6.57 19.00 -11.70
N ILE A 266 6.94 18.59 -10.49
CA ILE A 266 7.63 17.33 -10.25
C ILE A 266 6.63 16.37 -9.63
N SER A 267 6.04 15.53 -10.46
CA SER A 267 5.09 14.50 -10.01
C SER A 267 5.83 13.37 -9.30
N VAL A 268 5.32 12.91 -8.16
CA VAL A 268 5.94 11.86 -7.34
C VAL A 268 4.91 10.79 -6.96
N TYR A 269 5.30 9.54 -7.10
CA TYR A 269 4.59 8.38 -6.58
C TYR A 269 5.43 7.69 -5.51
N THR A 270 4.82 7.31 -4.40
CA THR A 270 5.50 6.58 -3.32
C THR A 270 4.65 5.42 -2.83
N CYS A 271 5.28 4.24 -2.67
CA CYS A 271 4.68 3.10 -1.99
C CYS A 271 5.60 2.70 -0.84
N PHE A 272 5.11 2.86 0.40
CA PHE A 272 5.84 2.56 1.63
C PHE A 272 5.62 1.12 2.09
N ASP A 273 6.48 0.67 2.99
CA ASP A 273 6.40 -0.58 3.73
C ASP A 273 6.14 -0.29 5.21
N ASN A 274 5.67 -1.29 5.94
CA ASN A 274 5.46 -1.28 7.39
C ASN A 274 4.40 -0.29 7.89
N GLU A 275 3.44 0.10 7.06
CA GLU A 275 2.29 0.89 7.51
C GLU A 275 1.55 0.14 8.61
N GLU A 276 1.24 -1.13 8.38
CA GLU A 276 0.43 -2.03 9.24
C GLU A 276 1.05 -2.30 10.63
N VAL A 277 2.30 -1.92 10.80
CA VAL A 277 3.03 -2.02 12.08
C VAL A 277 3.56 -0.67 12.57
N GLY A 278 3.01 0.44 12.04
CA GLY A 278 3.19 1.81 12.54
C GLY A 278 4.32 2.60 11.91
N SER A 279 4.85 2.19 10.76
CA SER A 279 5.82 2.95 9.93
C SER A 279 7.16 3.33 10.61
N ASN A 280 7.54 2.68 11.71
CA ASN A 280 8.72 3.03 12.53
C ASN A 280 10.03 2.37 12.05
N THR A 281 10.22 2.19 10.76
CA THR A 281 11.41 1.55 10.17
C THR A 281 12.10 2.50 9.20
N LYS A 282 13.30 2.13 8.72
CA LYS A 282 14.06 2.92 7.72
C LYS A 282 13.32 3.06 6.38
N GLN A 283 12.36 2.19 6.08
CA GLN A 283 11.58 2.14 4.85
C GLN A 283 10.10 2.55 5.04
N GLY A 284 9.62 2.75 6.26
CA GLY A 284 8.25 3.20 6.54
C GLY A 284 8.05 4.69 6.32
N ALA A 285 6.80 5.14 6.34
CA ALA A 285 6.44 6.53 6.10
C ALA A 285 7.06 7.55 7.07
N LYS A 286 7.37 7.13 8.32
CA LYS A 286 8.09 7.98 9.30
C LYS A 286 9.58 8.12 9.03
N SER A 287 10.15 7.35 8.09
CA SER A 287 11.56 7.44 7.75
C SER A 287 11.91 8.71 6.99
N THR A 288 13.19 8.94 6.79
CA THR A 288 13.67 10.03 5.93
C THR A 288 13.62 9.68 4.44
N PHE A 289 13.11 8.52 4.03
CA PHE A 289 13.22 8.04 2.64
C PHE A 289 12.65 9.01 1.63
N LEU A 290 11.41 9.48 1.84
CA LEU A 290 10.79 10.50 0.99
C LEU A 290 11.60 11.79 1.01
N LYS A 291 11.89 12.32 2.20
CA LYS A 291 12.68 13.56 2.38
C LYS A 291 14.03 13.48 1.68
N ASP A 292 14.80 12.40 1.91
CA ASP A 292 16.14 12.23 1.31
C ASP A 292 16.04 12.22 -0.21
N THR A 293 15.01 11.56 -0.76
CA THR A 293 14.76 11.53 -2.21
C THR A 293 14.46 12.91 -2.76
N LEU A 294 13.49 13.63 -2.17
CA LEU A 294 13.11 14.97 -2.62
C LEU A 294 14.27 15.98 -2.52
N GLN A 295 15.06 15.91 -1.45
CA GLN A 295 16.27 16.74 -1.29
C GLN A 295 17.33 16.44 -2.34
N ARG A 296 17.53 15.18 -2.70
CA ARG A 296 18.48 14.77 -3.75
C ARG A 296 18.01 15.22 -5.12
N VAL A 297 16.71 15.12 -5.42
CA VAL A 297 16.11 15.68 -6.65
C VAL A 297 16.37 17.18 -6.72
N ASN A 298 16.03 17.93 -5.65
CA ASN A 298 16.29 19.36 -5.55
C ASN A 298 17.76 19.72 -5.84
N ALA A 299 18.69 19.04 -5.15
CA ALA A 299 20.12 19.32 -5.28
C ALA A 299 20.66 19.00 -6.70
N THR A 300 20.20 17.90 -7.30
CA THR A 300 20.63 17.47 -8.64
C THR A 300 20.12 18.41 -9.73
N LEU A 301 18.92 19.01 -9.53
CA LEU A 301 18.37 20.05 -10.42
C LEU A 301 19.05 21.43 -10.24
N GLY A 302 20.03 21.52 -9.34
CA GLY A 302 20.84 22.73 -9.11
C GLY A 302 20.21 23.75 -8.16
N PHE A 303 19.21 23.36 -7.36
CA PHE A 303 18.57 24.21 -6.38
C PHE A 303 19.25 24.19 -5.02
N THR A 304 19.10 25.27 -4.27
CA THR A 304 19.59 25.41 -2.91
C THR A 304 18.67 24.73 -1.89
N GLN A 305 19.12 24.61 -0.64
CA GLN A 305 18.28 24.13 0.46
C GLN A 305 17.10 25.07 0.75
N GLU A 306 17.28 26.38 0.55
CA GLU A 306 16.21 27.38 0.69
C GLU A 306 15.13 27.19 -0.39
N ASP A 307 15.54 26.89 -1.62
CA ASP A 307 14.61 26.55 -2.70
C ASP A 307 13.78 25.30 -2.38
N TYR A 308 14.41 24.30 -1.74
CA TYR A 308 13.71 23.11 -1.29
C TYR A 308 12.61 23.43 -0.27
N TYR A 309 12.86 24.29 0.71
CA TYR A 309 11.85 24.65 1.70
C TYR A 309 10.70 25.44 1.06
N ARG A 310 10.99 26.34 0.13
CA ARG A 310 9.98 27.06 -0.63
C ARG A 310 9.15 26.12 -1.53
N ALA A 311 9.81 25.14 -2.16
CA ALA A 311 9.13 24.13 -2.95
C ALA A 311 8.20 23.27 -2.10
N LEU A 312 8.62 22.83 -0.91
CA LEU A 312 7.76 22.06 0.00
C LEU A 312 6.52 22.85 0.42
N SER A 313 6.65 24.16 0.71
CA SER A 313 5.48 24.98 1.10
C SER A 313 4.45 25.15 -0.01
N ALA A 314 4.86 24.97 -1.26
CA ALA A 314 4.00 25.02 -2.45
C ALA A 314 3.56 23.64 -2.94
N SER A 315 3.90 22.56 -2.21
CA SER A 315 3.64 21.18 -2.61
C SER A 315 2.37 20.60 -1.96
N LEU A 316 1.80 19.60 -2.62
CA LEU A 316 0.64 18.87 -2.12
C LEU A 316 0.88 17.35 -2.16
N LEU A 317 0.61 16.70 -1.03
CA LEU A 317 0.64 15.25 -0.86
C LEU A 317 -0.78 14.71 -0.74
N VAL A 318 -1.14 13.78 -1.58
CA VAL A 318 -2.36 12.95 -1.46
C VAL A 318 -1.95 11.61 -0.87
N SER A 319 -2.34 11.36 0.37
CA SER A 319 -2.15 10.08 1.04
C SER A 319 -3.34 9.19 0.71
N CYS A 320 -3.11 8.13 -0.05
CA CYS A 320 -4.13 7.22 -0.52
C CYS A 320 -4.01 5.89 0.22
N ASP A 321 -5.02 5.56 1.00
CA ASP A 321 -5.09 4.36 1.85
C ASP A 321 -6.57 4.02 2.05
N ASN A 322 -6.97 2.76 1.88
CA ASN A 322 -8.37 2.37 1.79
C ASN A 322 -9.22 2.84 3.00
N ALA A 323 -10.52 3.00 2.80
CA ALA A 323 -11.45 3.56 3.76
C ALA A 323 -12.55 2.55 4.12
N HIS A 324 -13.06 2.62 5.35
CA HIS A 324 -14.17 1.77 5.79
C HIS A 324 -15.49 2.16 5.12
N ALA A 325 -16.02 1.34 4.23
CA ALA A 325 -17.38 1.50 3.72
C ALA A 325 -18.42 1.15 4.79
N VAL A 326 -19.61 1.74 4.67
CA VAL A 326 -20.74 1.40 5.57
C VAL A 326 -21.02 -0.09 5.52
N HIS A 327 -20.91 -0.74 6.68
CA HIS A 327 -21.25 -2.15 6.79
C HIS A 327 -22.76 -2.32 6.77
N PRO A 328 -23.33 -3.13 5.83
CA PRO A 328 -24.76 -3.20 5.61
C PRO A 328 -25.57 -3.66 6.84
N ASN A 329 -24.97 -4.47 7.71
CA ASN A 329 -25.60 -4.98 8.92
C ASN A 329 -25.32 -4.15 10.19
N TYR A 330 -24.37 -3.18 10.12
CA TYR A 330 -23.95 -2.35 11.24
C TYR A 330 -23.80 -0.87 10.84
N PRO A 331 -24.81 -0.27 10.18
CA PRO A 331 -24.72 1.12 9.72
C PRO A 331 -24.53 2.12 10.85
N GLU A 332 -24.95 1.77 12.06
CA GLU A 332 -24.78 2.58 13.28
C GLU A 332 -23.33 2.69 13.78
N LYS A 333 -22.40 1.91 13.22
CA LYS A 333 -20.97 2.01 13.53
C LYS A 333 -20.29 3.19 12.83
N HIS A 334 -20.97 3.81 11.88
CA HIS A 334 -20.47 4.96 11.13
C HIS A 334 -21.09 6.27 11.63
N ASP A 335 -20.47 7.39 11.24
CA ASP A 335 -21.07 8.72 11.43
C ASP A 335 -22.42 8.79 10.73
N ALA A 336 -23.32 9.64 11.23
CA ALA A 336 -24.68 9.73 10.72
C ALA A 336 -24.75 10.17 9.25
N VAL A 337 -23.82 11.03 8.80
CA VAL A 337 -23.84 11.66 7.48
C VAL A 337 -22.51 11.54 6.72
N ASN A 338 -21.35 11.56 7.41
CA ASN A 338 -20.02 11.48 6.79
C ASN A 338 -19.56 10.02 6.70
N LYS A 339 -20.15 9.28 5.77
CA LYS A 339 -19.96 7.84 5.65
C LYS A 339 -19.95 7.39 4.20
N PRO A 340 -18.94 6.61 3.77
CA PRO A 340 -18.80 6.20 2.38
C PRO A 340 -19.50 4.87 2.10
N TYR A 341 -19.86 4.68 0.83
CA TYR A 341 -20.47 3.47 0.29
C TYR A 341 -19.62 2.92 -0.85
N LEU A 342 -19.69 1.61 -1.07
CA LEU A 342 -19.06 0.96 -2.22
C LEU A 342 -19.61 1.53 -3.53
N ASN A 343 -18.77 1.61 -4.54
CA ASN A 343 -19.07 2.16 -5.86
C ASN A 343 -19.42 3.66 -5.88
N GLY A 344 -19.03 4.39 -4.84
CA GLY A 344 -19.26 5.82 -4.69
C GLY A 344 -18.04 6.70 -4.99
N GLY A 345 -16.91 6.10 -5.33
CA GLY A 345 -15.67 6.80 -5.68
C GLY A 345 -14.79 7.14 -4.48
N MET A 346 -13.79 7.96 -4.73
CA MET A 346 -12.76 8.35 -3.77
C MET A 346 -13.37 8.96 -2.50
N VAL A 347 -12.82 8.62 -1.35
CA VAL A 347 -13.26 9.05 -0.02
C VAL A 347 -12.23 10.01 0.56
N ILE A 348 -12.62 11.24 0.90
CA ILE A 348 -11.80 12.17 1.68
C ILE A 348 -11.96 11.82 3.16
N LYS A 349 -10.87 11.56 3.85
CA LYS A 349 -10.86 11.17 5.27
C LYS A 349 -10.52 12.37 6.15
N GLU A 350 -11.33 12.65 7.17
CA GLU A 350 -11.12 13.73 8.13
C GLU A 350 -11.12 13.23 9.57
N ALA A 351 -10.26 13.80 10.41
CA ALA A 351 -10.23 13.52 11.83
C ALA A 351 -9.79 14.75 12.63
N ALA A 352 -10.63 15.22 13.56
CA ALA A 352 -10.32 16.35 14.42
C ALA A 352 -9.04 16.14 15.27
N ARG A 353 -8.71 14.90 15.62
CA ARG A 353 -7.49 14.53 16.35
C ARG A 353 -6.24 14.41 15.47
N GLN A 354 -6.36 14.72 14.16
CA GLN A 354 -5.26 14.68 13.19
C GLN A 354 -4.64 13.29 13.01
N SER A 355 -5.42 12.23 13.16
CA SER A 355 -5.03 10.89 12.72
C SER A 355 -5.11 10.75 11.19
N TYR A 356 -5.78 11.68 10.54
CA TYR A 356 -5.72 12.00 9.11
C TYR A 356 -5.23 13.44 8.98
N CYS A 357 -4.38 13.71 7.98
CA CYS A 357 -3.75 15.02 7.80
C CYS A 357 -4.63 16.05 7.08
N THR A 358 -5.81 15.65 6.61
CA THR A 358 -6.73 16.52 5.88
C THR A 358 -7.11 17.75 6.69
N ASP A 359 -6.99 18.92 6.06
CA ASP A 359 -7.51 20.18 6.53
C ASP A 359 -8.44 20.83 5.49
N ALA A 360 -9.03 21.98 5.81
CA ALA A 360 -9.96 22.66 4.92
C ALA A 360 -9.30 23.12 3.61
N PHE A 361 -8.02 23.47 3.65
CA PHE A 361 -7.28 23.97 2.49
C PHE A 361 -6.96 22.83 1.51
N SER A 362 -6.34 21.77 1.99
CA SER A 362 -5.98 20.58 1.19
C SER A 362 -7.22 19.87 0.64
N ARG A 363 -8.29 19.77 1.44
CA ARG A 363 -9.59 19.27 0.99
C ARG A 363 -10.16 20.11 -0.15
N ALA A 364 -10.15 21.44 -0.02
CA ALA A 364 -10.69 22.34 -1.04
C ALA A 364 -10.01 22.17 -2.40
N ILE A 365 -8.69 21.91 -2.41
CA ILE A 365 -7.93 21.66 -3.64
C ILE A 365 -8.46 20.42 -4.36
N VAL A 366 -8.47 19.25 -3.69
CA VAL A 366 -8.89 18.00 -4.35
C VAL A 366 -10.38 18.02 -4.73
N GLU A 367 -11.24 18.63 -3.91
CA GLU A 367 -12.66 18.81 -4.27
C GLU A 367 -12.83 19.70 -5.51
N ALA A 368 -12.04 20.78 -5.65
CA ALA A 368 -12.12 21.65 -6.80
C ALA A 368 -11.68 20.90 -8.09
N ILE A 369 -10.59 20.12 -8.02
CA ILE A 369 -10.11 19.29 -9.15
C ILE A 369 -11.19 18.31 -9.57
N TRP A 370 -11.73 17.52 -8.63
CA TRP A 370 -12.70 16.47 -8.95
C TRP A 370 -14.04 17.02 -9.43
N LYS A 371 -14.49 18.17 -8.88
CA LYS A 371 -15.68 18.87 -9.36
C LYS A 371 -15.53 19.38 -10.79
N GLN A 372 -14.38 19.92 -11.16
CA GLN A 372 -14.11 20.39 -12.54
C GLN A 372 -14.18 19.23 -13.54
N GLN A 373 -13.77 18.03 -13.15
CA GLN A 373 -13.75 16.84 -13.98
C GLN A 373 -15.02 15.98 -13.84
N ASN A 374 -16.02 16.41 -13.03
CA ASN A 374 -17.22 15.65 -12.69
C ASN A 374 -16.94 14.26 -12.11
N ILE A 375 -15.87 14.10 -11.34
CA ILE A 375 -15.51 12.85 -10.68
C ILE A 375 -16.25 12.77 -9.35
N PRO A 376 -17.02 11.71 -9.07
CA PRO A 376 -17.72 11.53 -7.82
C PRO A 376 -16.73 11.22 -6.68
N TYR A 377 -17.00 11.79 -5.52
CA TYR A 377 -16.24 11.54 -4.30
C TYR A 377 -17.18 11.55 -3.07
N GLN A 378 -16.67 11.04 -1.97
CA GLN A 378 -17.37 10.92 -0.71
C GLN A 378 -16.53 11.51 0.43
N VAL A 379 -17.14 11.72 1.59
CA VAL A 379 -16.45 12.21 2.79
C VAL A 379 -16.64 11.20 3.91
N PHE A 380 -15.58 10.97 4.67
CA PHE A 380 -15.55 10.09 5.83
C PHE A 380 -15.04 10.84 7.06
N ALA A 381 -15.79 10.71 8.14
CA ALA A 381 -15.32 11.00 9.49
C ALA A 381 -15.70 9.83 10.40
N ASN A 382 -14.87 9.53 11.39
CA ASN A 382 -15.22 8.52 12.39
C ASN A 382 -16.43 8.98 13.20
N ARG A 383 -17.28 8.03 13.58
CA ARG A 383 -18.31 8.27 14.60
C ARG A 383 -17.63 8.79 15.88
N SER A 384 -18.18 9.85 16.50
CA SER A 384 -17.51 10.63 17.55
C SER A 384 -17.05 9.83 18.78
N ASP A 385 -17.66 8.68 19.03
CA ASP A 385 -17.33 7.75 20.14
C ASP A 385 -16.43 6.57 19.70
N MET A 386 -15.97 6.55 18.44
CA MET A 386 -15.07 5.51 17.92
C MET A 386 -13.66 6.06 17.75
N PRO A 387 -12.62 5.31 18.16
CA PRO A 387 -11.24 5.83 18.11
C PRO A 387 -10.72 6.03 16.69
N GLY A 388 -11.20 5.26 15.71
CA GLY A 388 -10.71 5.30 14.33
C GLY A 388 -9.26 4.85 14.16
N GLY A 389 -8.84 4.69 12.91
CA GLY A 389 -7.46 4.40 12.50
C GLY A 389 -6.59 5.65 12.33
N SER A 390 -5.40 5.44 11.80
CA SER A 390 -4.44 6.43 11.31
C SER A 390 -3.94 5.96 9.95
N THR A 391 -3.19 6.78 9.21
CA THR A 391 -2.69 6.46 7.88
C THR A 391 -1.34 7.15 7.63
N LEU A 392 -0.85 7.06 6.39
CA LEU A 392 0.47 7.51 5.96
C LEU A 392 0.65 9.04 5.96
N GLY A 393 -0.42 9.81 5.73
CA GLY A 393 -0.33 11.24 5.46
C GLY A 393 0.30 12.03 6.59
N ASN A 394 -0.21 11.87 7.80
CA ASN A 394 0.33 12.52 8.98
C ASN A 394 1.75 12.03 9.34
N LEU A 395 2.07 10.76 9.02
CA LEU A 395 3.38 10.17 9.31
C LEU A 395 4.45 10.66 8.31
N SER A 396 4.13 10.71 7.02
CA SER A 396 5.01 11.24 5.97
C SER A 396 5.34 12.71 6.21
N ASN A 397 4.37 13.49 6.68
CA ASN A 397 4.53 14.91 7.03
C ASN A 397 5.48 15.18 8.22
N ILE A 398 5.83 14.19 9.02
CA ILE A 398 6.83 14.37 10.09
C ILE A 398 8.20 14.75 9.51
N GLN A 399 8.57 14.17 8.36
CA GLN A 399 9.90 14.36 7.76
C GLN A 399 9.89 15.34 6.57
N ALA A 400 8.81 15.36 5.79
CA ALA A 400 8.64 16.20 4.60
C ALA A 400 7.30 16.95 4.70
N SER A 401 7.29 17.99 5.56
CA SER A 401 6.06 18.73 5.89
C SER A 401 5.61 19.62 4.74
N MET A 402 4.39 19.35 4.22
CA MET A 402 3.74 20.08 3.15
C MET A 402 2.21 20.00 3.31
N HIS A 403 1.46 20.70 2.47
CA HIS A 403 0.01 20.50 2.44
C HIS A 403 -0.30 19.05 2.14
N ALA A 404 -1.27 18.47 2.87
CA ALA A 404 -1.57 17.05 2.69
C ALA A 404 -3.06 16.75 2.91
N VAL A 405 -3.56 15.78 2.16
CA VAL A 405 -4.95 15.28 2.26
C VAL A 405 -4.94 13.77 2.29
N ASP A 406 -5.68 13.17 3.21
CA ASP A 406 -5.90 11.73 3.27
C ASP A 406 -7.16 11.34 2.51
N VAL A 407 -7.01 10.43 1.58
CA VAL A 407 -8.08 9.88 0.76
C VAL A 407 -8.01 8.35 0.77
N GLY A 408 -9.00 7.66 0.22
CA GLY A 408 -8.95 6.22 0.08
C GLY A 408 -10.12 5.66 -0.71
N LEU A 409 -10.09 4.37 -1.02
CA LEU A 409 -11.17 3.69 -1.70
C LEU A 409 -12.02 2.90 -0.69
N PRO A 410 -13.36 2.94 -0.81
CA PRO A 410 -14.23 2.31 0.19
C PRO A 410 -14.17 0.79 0.08
N GLN A 411 -13.98 0.10 1.20
CA GLN A 411 -14.01 -1.35 1.27
C GLN A 411 -14.72 -1.89 2.51
N LEU A 412 -15.12 -3.14 2.44
CA LEU A 412 -15.63 -3.96 3.54
C LEU A 412 -14.60 -5.00 3.97
N ALA A 413 -14.69 -5.43 5.21
CA ALA A 413 -13.84 -6.47 5.79
C ALA A 413 -12.34 -6.14 5.73
N MET A 414 -11.97 -4.87 5.90
CA MET A 414 -10.58 -4.43 6.02
C MET A 414 -9.82 -5.28 7.03
N HIS A 415 -8.59 -5.69 6.69
CA HIS A 415 -7.74 -6.60 7.45
C HIS A 415 -8.28 -8.06 7.58
N SER A 416 -9.28 -8.42 6.79
CA SER A 416 -9.58 -9.83 6.53
C SER A 416 -8.53 -10.42 5.59
N VAL A 417 -8.33 -11.73 5.65
CA VAL A 417 -7.52 -12.42 4.63
C VAL A 417 -8.12 -12.28 3.21
N TYR A 418 -9.41 -11.92 3.12
CA TYR A 418 -10.14 -11.73 1.86
C TYR A 418 -11.12 -10.57 2.02
N GLU A 419 -10.81 -9.43 1.42
CA GLU A 419 -11.50 -8.15 1.55
C GLU A 419 -12.43 -7.91 0.36
N THR A 420 -13.29 -6.89 0.43
CA THR A 420 -14.27 -6.59 -0.63
C THR A 420 -14.40 -5.09 -0.87
N ALA A 421 -14.25 -4.67 -2.13
CA ALA A 421 -14.47 -3.31 -2.60
C ALA A 421 -15.50 -3.26 -3.73
N GLY A 422 -15.85 -2.07 -4.18
CA GLY A 422 -16.69 -1.88 -5.36
C GLY A 422 -15.86 -1.88 -6.66
N THR A 423 -16.37 -2.57 -7.71
CA THR A 423 -15.68 -2.59 -9.01
C THR A 423 -15.54 -1.22 -9.66
N LYS A 424 -16.50 -0.30 -9.42
CA LYS A 424 -16.40 1.06 -9.94
C LYS A 424 -15.35 1.90 -9.20
N ASP A 425 -15.09 1.60 -7.92
CA ASP A 425 -14.20 2.41 -7.11
C ASP A 425 -12.76 2.38 -7.63
N THR A 426 -12.31 1.26 -8.21
CA THR A 426 -11.00 1.18 -8.85
C THR A 426 -10.85 2.17 -10.01
N LEU A 427 -11.86 2.25 -10.90
CA LEU A 427 -11.84 3.21 -12.00
C LEU A 427 -11.97 4.65 -11.52
N LEU A 428 -12.89 4.91 -10.59
CA LEU A 428 -13.11 6.25 -10.05
C LEU A 428 -11.88 6.76 -9.27
N GLY A 429 -11.19 5.87 -8.54
CA GLY A 429 -9.92 6.17 -7.88
C GLY A 429 -8.81 6.52 -8.87
N TYR A 430 -8.66 5.72 -9.92
CA TYR A 430 -7.74 6.04 -11.02
C TYR A 430 -8.03 7.40 -11.65
N GLN A 431 -9.30 7.68 -11.96
CA GLN A 431 -9.70 8.97 -12.55
C GLN A 431 -9.43 10.13 -11.61
N ALA A 432 -9.72 9.98 -10.31
CA ALA A 432 -9.49 11.00 -9.29
C ALA A 432 -8.00 11.36 -9.14
N LEU A 433 -7.14 10.35 -9.07
CA LEU A 433 -5.69 10.58 -8.94
C LEU A 433 -5.05 11.01 -10.25
N LYS A 434 -5.57 10.55 -11.41
CA LYS A 434 -5.11 11.06 -12.70
C LYS A 434 -5.46 12.54 -12.86
N ALA A 435 -6.68 12.96 -12.51
CA ALA A 435 -7.07 14.36 -12.51
C ALA A 435 -6.19 15.21 -11.59
N PHE A 436 -5.82 14.67 -10.42
CA PHE A 436 -4.86 15.32 -9.53
C PHE A 436 -3.50 15.51 -10.20
N TYR A 437 -2.93 14.47 -10.79
CA TYR A 437 -1.62 14.57 -11.43
C TYR A 437 -1.61 15.42 -12.71
N ASP A 438 -2.72 15.45 -13.46
CA ASP A 438 -2.83 16.24 -14.70
C ASP A 438 -3.09 17.72 -14.45
N THR A 439 -3.49 18.11 -13.24
CA THR A 439 -3.76 19.50 -12.86
C THR A 439 -2.53 20.10 -12.17
N CYS A 440 -1.99 21.18 -12.70
CA CYS A 440 -0.95 21.93 -11.98
C CYS A 440 -1.58 22.69 -10.82
N VAL A 441 -1.24 22.31 -9.58
CA VAL A 441 -1.73 22.95 -8.35
C VAL A 441 -0.74 24.00 -7.89
N CYS A 442 -1.06 25.25 -8.14
CA CYS A 442 -0.21 26.39 -7.78
C CYS A 442 -0.63 26.97 -6.42
N ILE A 443 0.10 26.66 -5.38
CA ILE A 443 -0.14 27.15 -4.01
C ILE A 443 0.74 28.38 -3.79
N ALA A 444 0.11 29.54 -3.56
CA ALA A 444 0.83 30.78 -3.32
C ALA A 444 1.22 30.95 -1.84
N ASP A 445 0.31 30.60 -0.96
CA ASP A 445 0.45 30.65 0.50
C ASP A 445 -0.66 29.76 1.09
N ALA A 446 -0.74 29.63 2.40
CA ALA A 446 -1.82 28.90 3.07
C ALA A 446 -3.24 29.48 2.82
N ASP A 447 -3.34 30.64 2.20
CA ASP A 447 -4.59 31.37 1.96
C ASP A 447 -5.17 31.20 0.55
N SER A 448 -4.39 30.75 -0.43
CA SER A 448 -4.83 30.70 -1.83
C SER A 448 -4.11 29.68 -2.69
N PHE A 449 -4.85 29.13 -3.64
CA PHE A 449 -4.32 28.26 -4.69
C PHE A 449 -4.98 28.54 -6.04
N GLU A 450 -4.31 28.19 -7.11
CA GLU A 450 -4.80 28.23 -8.49
C GLU A 450 -4.69 26.83 -9.10
N LEU A 451 -5.66 26.43 -9.91
CA LEU A 451 -5.63 25.19 -10.70
C LEU A 451 -5.42 25.53 -12.17
N ARG A 452 -4.42 24.93 -12.82
CA ARG A 452 -4.06 25.16 -14.24
C ARG A 452 -4.00 23.88 -15.02
#